data_a16dbb215c0c19db095c266462cbb9d0
#
_entry.id   a16dbb215c0c19db095c266462cbb9d0
#
_cell.length_a   1.000
_cell.length_b   1.000
_cell.length_c   1.000
_cell.angle_alpha   90.00
_cell.angle_beta   90.00
_cell.angle_gamma   90.00
#
_symmetry.space_group_name_H-M   'P 1'
#
loop_
_entity.id
_entity.type
_entity.pdbx_description
1 polymer ?
#
loop_
_entity_poly.entity_id
_entity_poly.type
_entity_poly.pdbx_seq_one_letter_code
_entity_poly.pdbx_strand_id
1 'polypeptide(L)'
;MNILYTNFHPGNGGGHTTYLTYLFNGVLSQSINAFIAAPEVSKLNKDLKKNNPTRVFDIDFPGKPKEVVNIIKNIRKLKKIIIKEQINIVHVNGTPDHKVVMLCKWFYKLNFRIIRTKHDSFKIKQNWFADKLYGKYTDQMIVVSNFQYDQVITNDLQKKTTVIHNGIDLEYFHPREKSEAMMRQFNIQDTDIVFVSVAGTALHKGWQFLVEAASNLDDELRSRIKIVLVGNSPTNKVVEQYINQIDMQDNVIFTGFMDDVREAVSIADIGFVLSIGVETISFACREMMAMGRPVLVSDYAGLSENIDNNQDGWIVEQKSASQIQKFLQKIKRLDLIEFSNSANKKSKQEFGLGCFINNTIKVYL
;
A
#
# COMPACT_ATOMS: atom_id res chain seq x y z
N MET A 1 15.32 23.56 -4.47
CA MET A 1 15.11 22.57 -3.40
C MET A 1 15.61 21.22 -3.90
N ASN A 2 16.47 20.53 -3.13
CA ASN A 2 17.04 19.23 -3.47
C ASN A 2 16.63 18.22 -2.40
N ILE A 3 15.91 17.17 -2.79
CA ILE A 3 15.31 16.20 -1.88
C ILE A 3 15.96 14.85 -2.09
N LEU A 4 16.37 14.17 -1.01
CA LEU A 4 16.83 12.79 -1.03
C LEU A 4 15.80 11.89 -0.33
N TYR A 5 15.17 11.01 -1.08
CA TYR A 5 14.32 9.94 -0.53
C TYR A 5 15.17 8.74 -0.14
N THR A 6 14.84 8.11 0.98
CA THR A 6 15.52 6.86 1.40
C THR A 6 14.54 5.71 1.54
N ASN A 7 15.00 4.50 1.24
CA ASN A 7 14.26 3.27 1.47
C ASN A 7 15.21 2.16 1.91
N PHE A 8 14.81 1.43 2.94
CA PHE A 8 15.63 0.35 3.50
C PHE A 8 15.27 -1.05 2.97
N HIS A 9 14.13 -1.19 2.28
CA HIS A 9 13.64 -2.49 1.81
C HIS A 9 14.45 -3.03 0.63
N PRO A 10 15.02 -4.23 0.73
CA PRO A 10 15.70 -4.90 -0.39
C PRO A 10 14.73 -5.65 -1.31
N GLY A 11 13.42 -5.62 -1.04
CA GLY A 11 12.41 -6.49 -1.64
C GLY A 11 12.04 -6.16 -3.09
N ASN A 12 11.22 -7.05 -3.66
CA ASN A 12 10.80 -7.04 -5.07
C ASN A 12 9.54 -6.19 -5.34
N GLY A 13 9.21 -5.23 -4.48
CA GLY A 13 8.05 -4.34 -4.66
C GLY A 13 7.24 -4.15 -3.38
N GLY A 14 5.99 -3.71 -3.54
CA GLY A 14 5.05 -3.42 -2.46
C GLY A 14 4.83 -1.94 -2.19
N GLY A 15 3.97 -1.60 -1.24
CA GLY A 15 3.49 -0.23 -1.01
C GLY A 15 4.58 0.83 -0.85
N HIS A 16 5.71 0.53 -0.20
CA HIS A 16 6.85 1.46 -0.11
C HIS A 16 7.47 1.78 -1.47
N THR A 17 7.59 0.77 -2.34
CA THR A 17 8.14 0.95 -3.70
C THR A 17 7.20 1.82 -4.53
N THR A 18 5.91 1.50 -4.53
CA THR A 18 4.88 2.28 -5.25
C THR A 18 4.83 3.73 -4.76
N TYR A 19 4.77 3.94 -3.44
CA TYR A 19 4.77 5.26 -2.82
C TYR A 19 5.96 6.11 -3.29
N LEU A 20 7.17 5.57 -3.18
CA LEU A 20 8.38 6.31 -3.52
C LEU A 20 8.54 6.52 -5.03
N THR A 21 8.11 5.57 -5.85
CA THR A 21 8.12 5.73 -7.31
C THR A 21 7.21 6.88 -7.74
N TYR A 22 5.99 6.93 -7.22
CA TYR A 22 5.04 8.00 -7.51
C TYR A 22 5.55 9.36 -7.01
N LEU A 23 6.04 9.41 -5.77
CA LEU A 23 6.52 10.65 -5.18
C LEU A 23 7.78 11.19 -5.89
N PHE A 24 8.75 10.32 -6.18
CA PHE A 24 9.98 10.70 -6.89
C PHE A 24 9.68 11.25 -8.29
N ASN A 25 8.90 10.51 -9.08
CA ASN A 25 8.56 10.94 -10.44
C ASN A 25 7.68 12.21 -10.43
N GLY A 26 6.71 12.28 -9.51
CA GLY A 26 5.82 13.43 -9.40
C GLY A 26 6.51 14.70 -8.96
N VAL A 27 7.52 14.61 -8.09
CA VAL A 27 8.32 15.76 -7.67
C VAL A 27 9.25 16.21 -8.79
N LEU A 28 9.84 15.27 -9.54
CA LEU A 28 10.65 15.60 -10.72
C LEU A 28 9.84 16.30 -11.81
N SER A 29 8.59 15.87 -12.06
CA SER A 29 7.72 16.51 -13.05
C SER A 29 7.37 17.97 -12.71
N GLN A 30 7.48 18.35 -11.44
CA GLN A 30 7.32 19.74 -10.97
C GLN A 30 8.65 20.53 -10.93
N SER A 31 9.68 20.05 -11.65
CA SER A 31 11.00 20.71 -11.73
C SER A 31 11.72 20.86 -10.39
N ILE A 32 11.39 20.02 -9.41
CA ILE A 32 12.09 19.94 -8.13
C ILE A 32 13.13 18.82 -8.22
N ASN A 33 14.35 19.07 -7.79
CA ASN A 33 15.41 18.07 -7.80
C ASN A 33 15.13 16.98 -6.77
N ALA A 34 15.01 15.74 -7.23
CA ALA A 34 14.80 14.57 -6.39
C ALA A 34 15.86 13.50 -6.66
N PHE A 35 16.25 12.81 -5.60
CA PHE A 35 17.23 11.73 -5.58
C PHE A 35 16.70 10.57 -4.74
N ILE A 36 17.17 9.34 -5.01
CA ILE A 36 16.83 8.13 -4.24
C ILE A 36 18.11 7.48 -3.70
N ALA A 37 18.08 7.07 -2.44
CA ALA A 37 19.05 6.18 -1.82
C ALA A 37 18.33 4.91 -1.35
N ALA A 38 18.65 3.78 -1.96
CA ALA A 38 18.02 2.48 -1.67
C ALA A 38 19.00 1.33 -1.93
N PRO A 39 18.77 0.14 -1.34
CA PRO A 39 19.60 -1.04 -1.63
C PRO A 39 19.62 -1.36 -3.13
N GLU A 40 20.81 -1.63 -3.66
CA GLU A 40 21.03 -1.96 -5.09
C GLU A 40 20.16 -3.13 -5.56
N VAL A 41 19.96 -4.11 -4.68
CA VAL A 41 19.15 -5.30 -4.99
C VAL A 41 17.65 -5.03 -5.06
N SER A 42 17.18 -3.90 -4.51
CA SER A 42 15.76 -3.58 -4.44
C SER A 42 15.15 -3.27 -5.81
N LYS A 43 13.87 -3.64 -6.00
CA LYS A 43 13.10 -3.27 -7.19
C LYS A 43 13.06 -1.75 -7.40
N LEU A 44 12.85 -0.98 -6.32
CA LEU A 44 12.83 0.48 -6.38
C LEU A 44 14.09 1.05 -7.02
N ASN A 45 15.28 0.60 -6.56
CA ASN A 45 16.56 1.06 -7.09
C ASN A 45 16.70 0.68 -8.57
N LYS A 46 16.49 -0.60 -8.89
CA LYS A 46 16.65 -1.12 -10.25
C LYS A 46 15.76 -0.41 -11.26
N ASP A 47 14.49 -0.23 -10.94
CA ASP A 47 13.52 0.37 -11.85
C ASP A 47 13.78 1.86 -12.07
N LEU A 48 14.03 2.61 -11.01
CA LEU A 48 14.30 4.05 -11.13
C LEU A 48 15.66 4.35 -11.75
N LYS A 49 16.67 3.51 -11.51
CA LYS A 49 18.03 3.67 -12.05
C LYS A 49 18.08 3.53 -13.57
N LYS A 50 17.19 2.72 -14.17
CA LYS A 50 17.09 2.56 -15.63
C LYS A 50 16.89 3.91 -16.34
N ASN A 51 16.01 4.76 -15.80
CA ASN A 51 15.65 6.04 -16.40
C ASN A 51 16.38 7.23 -15.75
N ASN A 52 16.93 7.08 -14.55
CA ASN A 52 17.54 8.14 -13.75
C ASN A 52 18.87 7.71 -13.12
N PRO A 53 19.88 7.26 -13.90
CA PRO A 53 21.09 6.63 -13.36
C PRO A 53 21.91 7.56 -12.46
N THR A 54 21.87 8.87 -12.68
CA THR A 54 22.62 9.87 -11.89
C THR A 54 21.90 10.31 -10.61
N ARG A 55 20.63 9.94 -10.45
CA ARG A 55 19.76 10.36 -9.33
C ARG A 55 19.50 9.23 -8.32
N VAL A 56 19.95 8.00 -8.61
CA VAL A 56 19.71 6.82 -7.76
C VAL A 56 21.04 6.29 -7.23
N PHE A 57 21.12 6.19 -5.89
CA PHE A 57 22.33 5.83 -5.17
C PHE A 57 22.17 4.49 -4.44
N ASP A 58 23.18 3.65 -4.53
CA ASP A 58 23.23 2.33 -3.91
C ASP A 58 23.66 2.47 -2.44
N ILE A 59 22.67 2.52 -1.54
CA ILE A 59 22.88 2.59 -0.09
C ILE A 59 22.01 1.57 0.61
N ASP A 60 22.62 0.71 1.42
CA ASP A 60 21.93 -0.14 2.36
C ASP A 60 21.67 0.61 3.68
N PHE A 61 20.56 0.26 4.32
CA PHE A 61 20.20 0.83 5.61
C PHE A 61 20.09 -0.30 6.65
N PRO A 62 21.23 -0.78 7.19
CA PRO A 62 21.24 -1.89 8.13
C PRO A 62 20.52 -1.51 9.43
N GLY A 63 19.67 -2.42 9.91
CA GLY A 63 18.83 -2.18 11.08
C GLY A 63 19.38 -2.73 12.39
N LYS A 64 20.39 -3.62 12.33
CA LYS A 64 20.88 -4.39 13.49
C LYS A 64 22.19 -3.82 14.02
N PRO A 65 22.39 -3.74 15.38
CA PRO A 65 23.63 -3.21 15.97
C PRO A 65 24.90 -3.94 15.54
N LYS A 66 24.81 -5.24 15.25
CA LYS A 66 25.96 -6.05 14.80
C LYS A 66 26.52 -5.62 13.41
N GLU A 67 25.81 -4.77 12.70
CA GLU A 67 26.17 -4.27 11.36
C GLU A 67 26.88 -2.90 11.42
N VAL A 68 27.52 -2.56 12.55
CA VAL A 68 28.13 -1.22 12.79
C VAL A 68 29.09 -0.80 11.67
N VAL A 69 29.91 -1.70 11.15
CA VAL A 69 30.86 -1.39 10.07
C VAL A 69 30.09 -0.92 8.81
N ASN A 70 29.02 -1.62 8.45
CA ASN A 70 28.16 -1.24 7.33
C ASN A 70 27.44 0.09 7.59
N ILE A 71 26.99 0.32 8.82
CA ILE A 71 26.37 1.60 9.21
C ILE A 71 27.37 2.75 8.98
N ILE A 72 28.61 2.63 9.45
CA ILE A 72 29.65 3.67 9.28
C ILE A 72 29.97 3.90 7.80
N LYS A 73 30.11 2.81 7.02
CA LYS A 73 30.33 2.91 5.56
C LYS A 73 29.20 3.67 4.86
N ASN A 74 27.96 3.34 5.19
CA ASN A 74 26.80 3.97 4.56
C ASN A 74 26.59 5.41 5.03
N ILE A 75 26.87 5.74 6.29
CA ILE A 75 26.89 7.13 6.77
C ILE A 75 27.90 7.98 5.98
N ARG A 76 29.10 7.43 5.69
CA ARG A 76 30.12 8.15 4.88
C ARG A 76 29.67 8.35 3.43
N LYS A 77 29.04 7.34 2.82
CA LYS A 77 28.44 7.46 1.47
C LYS A 77 27.34 8.52 1.45
N LEU A 78 26.43 8.44 2.41
CA LEU A 78 25.31 9.38 2.55
C LEU A 78 25.77 10.83 2.71
N LYS A 79 26.79 11.09 3.57
CA LYS A 79 27.43 12.40 3.70
C LYS A 79 27.92 12.94 2.36
N LYS A 80 28.63 12.11 1.56
CA LYS A 80 29.16 12.54 0.25
C LYS A 80 28.03 12.95 -0.69
N ILE A 81 26.93 12.20 -0.72
CA ILE A 81 25.76 12.50 -1.55
C ILE A 81 25.12 13.81 -1.08
N ILE A 82 24.85 13.95 0.22
CA ILE A 82 24.21 15.13 0.78
C ILE A 82 24.99 16.42 0.44
N ILE A 83 26.31 16.37 0.55
CA ILE A 83 27.17 17.52 0.25
C ILE A 83 27.23 17.78 -1.27
N LYS A 84 27.50 16.75 -2.07
CA LYS A 84 27.67 16.87 -3.52
C LYS A 84 26.39 17.38 -4.21
N GLU A 85 25.25 16.80 -3.84
CA GLU A 85 23.96 17.13 -4.45
C GLU A 85 23.23 18.27 -3.70
N GLN A 86 23.89 18.91 -2.72
CA GLN A 86 23.37 20.04 -1.93
C GLN A 86 21.98 19.76 -1.35
N ILE A 87 21.80 18.58 -0.74
CA ILE A 87 20.50 18.10 -0.24
C ILE A 87 20.02 19.00 0.90
N ASN A 88 18.82 19.55 0.75
CA ASN A 88 18.15 20.38 1.76
C ASN A 88 17.19 19.56 2.63
N ILE A 89 16.63 18.48 2.07
CA ILE A 89 15.64 17.64 2.73
C ILE A 89 16.02 16.17 2.51
N VAL A 90 16.04 15.39 3.60
CA VAL A 90 16.08 13.94 3.52
C VAL A 90 14.73 13.38 3.99
N HIS A 91 14.01 12.73 3.08
CA HIS A 91 12.72 12.13 3.35
C HIS A 91 12.87 10.64 3.58
N VAL A 92 12.74 10.22 4.84
CA VAL A 92 12.96 8.84 5.29
C VAL A 92 11.64 8.05 5.36
N ASN A 93 11.68 6.78 5.00
CA ASN A 93 10.48 5.94 4.83
C ASN A 93 10.44 4.70 5.73
N GLY A 94 11.51 4.39 6.44
CA GLY A 94 11.59 3.28 7.38
C GLY A 94 12.34 3.65 8.67
N THR A 95 12.27 2.83 9.68
CA THR A 95 13.03 3.05 10.92
C THR A 95 14.54 2.83 10.73
N PRO A 96 14.99 1.85 9.92
CA PRO A 96 16.43 1.66 9.67
C PRO A 96 17.09 2.84 8.97
N ASP A 97 16.51 3.31 7.84
CA ASP A 97 17.03 4.46 7.11
C ASP A 97 16.96 5.75 7.93
N HIS A 98 15.87 5.97 8.68
CA HIS A 98 15.73 7.09 9.58
C HIS A 98 16.87 7.16 10.63
N LYS A 99 17.22 6.04 11.25
CA LYS A 99 18.35 5.96 12.21
C LYS A 99 19.68 6.33 11.55
N VAL A 100 19.96 5.79 10.38
CA VAL A 100 21.20 6.06 9.65
C VAL A 100 21.31 7.54 9.23
N VAL A 101 20.20 8.12 8.76
CA VAL A 101 20.12 9.54 8.38
C VAL A 101 20.32 10.45 9.60
N MET A 102 19.65 10.15 10.72
CA MET A 102 19.82 10.87 11.97
C MET A 102 21.28 10.82 12.46
N LEU A 103 21.91 9.65 12.45
CA LEU A 103 23.31 9.50 12.84
C LEU A 103 24.25 10.27 11.92
N CYS A 104 23.97 10.27 10.61
CA CYS A 104 24.73 11.06 9.63
C CYS A 104 24.63 12.55 9.92
N LYS A 105 23.42 13.08 10.15
CA LYS A 105 23.17 14.48 10.50
C LYS A 105 23.89 14.86 11.79
N TRP A 106 23.77 14.03 12.83
CA TRP A 106 24.36 14.29 14.14
C TRP A 106 25.89 14.25 14.12
N PHE A 107 26.48 13.19 13.54
CA PHE A 107 27.93 12.97 13.56
C PHE A 107 28.70 14.02 12.74
N TYR A 108 28.16 14.41 11.58
CA TYR A 108 28.81 15.38 10.70
C TYR A 108 28.27 16.83 10.83
N LYS A 109 27.33 17.06 11.76
CA LYS A 109 26.69 18.37 11.97
C LYS A 109 26.13 18.98 10.68
N LEU A 110 25.53 18.14 9.82
CA LEU A 110 24.99 18.56 8.54
C LEU A 110 23.68 19.34 8.72
N ASN A 111 23.48 20.35 7.87
CA ASN A 111 22.28 21.19 7.88
C ASN A 111 21.32 20.77 6.77
N PHE A 112 20.34 19.94 7.09
CA PHE A 112 19.20 19.56 6.24
C PHE A 112 18.00 19.18 7.12
N ARG A 113 16.79 19.28 6.56
CA ARG A 113 15.57 18.84 7.27
C ARG A 113 15.37 17.33 7.10
N ILE A 114 14.85 16.67 8.13
CA ILE A 114 14.42 15.28 8.09
C ILE A 114 12.89 15.24 8.10
N ILE A 115 12.30 14.72 7.03
CA ILE A 115 10.88 14.43 6.94
C ILE A 115 10.70 12.93 7.04
N ARG A 116 9.72 12.45 7.80
CA ARG A 116 9.45 11.03 8.00
C ARG A 116 8.04 10.66 7.55
N THR A 117 7.90 9.76 6.55
CA THR A 117 6.60 9.09 6.33
C THR A 117 6.56 7.77 7.07
N LYS A 118 5.53 7.58 7.88
CA LYS A 118 5.25 6.35 8.61
C LYS A 118 4.23 5.52 7.84
N HIS A 119 4.64 4.34 7.40
CA HIS A 119 3.85 3.45 6.55
C HIS A 119 3.20 2.27 7.29
N ASP A 120 3.57 2.05 8.54
CA ASP A 120 3.05 0.95 9.35
C ASP A 120 2.07 1.44 10.44
N SER A 121 1.17 0.57 10.90
CA SER A 121 0.17 0.84 11.93
C SER A 121 0.66 0.58 13.36
N PHE A 122 1.94 0.26 13.56
CA PHE A 122 2.47 0.02 14.90
C PHE A 122 2.71 1.33 15.66
N LYS A 123 2.32 1.37 16.93
CA LYS A 123 2.56 2.53 17.81
C LYS A 123 4.04 2.87 17.91
N ILE A 124 4.38 4.14 17.95
CA ILE A 124 5.73 4.59 18.24
C ILE A 124 6.02 4.27 19.72
N LYS A 125 7.09 3.51 19.97
CA LYS A 125 7.52 3.20 21.32
C LYS A 125 7.98 4.47 22.03
N GLN A 126 7.48 4.72 23.22
CA GLN A 126 7.90 5.83 24.08
C GLN A 126 9.18 5.41 24.84
N ASN A 127 10.31 5.93 24.40
CA ASN A 127 11.60 5.77 25.08
C ASN A 127 12.56 6.87 24.63
N TRP A 128 13.61 7.10 25.39
CA TRP A 128 14.61 8.14 25.13
C TRP A 128 15.18 8.16 23.70
N PHE A 129 15.35 6.98 23.08
CA PHE A 129 15.84 6.92 21.71
C PHE A 129 14.78 7.38 20.70
N ALA A 130 13.53 6.98 20.88
CA ALA A 130 12.41 7.42 20.03
C ALA A 130 12.17 8.93 20.20
N ASP A 131 12.27 9.47 21.41
CA ASP A 131 12.14 10.90 21.68
C ASP A 131 13.22 11.70 20.95
N LYS A 132 14.45 11.19 20.93
CA LYS A 132 15.49 11.81 20.08
C LYS A 132 15.19 11.67 18.60
N LEU A 133 14.91 10.46 18.12
CA LEU A 133 14.71 10.16 16.71
C LEU A 133 13.53 10.93 16.12
N TYR A 134 12.36 10.79 16.74
CA TYR A 134 11.12 11.40 16.26
C TYR A 134 10.91 12.83 16.82
N GLY A 135 11.26 13.07 18.08
CA GLY A 135 11.07 14.36 18.75
C GLY A 135 12.09 15.41 18.28
N LYS A 136 13.39 15.11 18.43
CA LYS A 136 14.46 16.11 18.22
C LYS A 136 14.94 16.21 16.78
N TYR A 137 15.16 15.07 16.10
CA TYR A 137 15.84 15.05 14.79
C TYR A 137 14.89 14.97 13.59
N THR A 138 13.61 14.73 13.81
CA THR A 138 12.59 14.77 12.75
C THR A 138 11.90 16.13 12.76
N ASP A 139 12.00 16.85 11.66
CA ASP A 139 11.40 18.18 11.53
C ASP A 139 9.89 18.08 11.28
N GLN A 140 9.44 17.19 10.40
CA GLN A 140 8.04 16.94 10.09
C GLN A 140 7.77 15.44 9.91
N MET A 141 6.56 15.03 10.21
CA MET A 141 6.07 13.66 10.00
C MET A 141 4.88 13.66 9.05
N ILE A 142 4.81 12.62 8.22
CA ILE A 142 3.66 12.30 7.39
C ILE A 142 3.15 10.94 7.83
N VAL A 143 1.85 10.82 7.99
CA VAL A 143 1.12 9.56 8.15
C VAL A 143 0.15 9.41 6.99
N VAL A 144 -0.16 8.17 6.62
CA VAL A 144 -0.96 7.91 5.41
C VAL A 144 -2.44 7.68 5.70
N SER A 145 -2.84 7.76 6.98
CA SER A 145 -4.24 7.61 7.40
C SER A 145 -4.54 8.39 8.67
N ASN A 146 -5.80 8.76 8.89
CA ASN A 146 -6.26 9.38 10.14
C ASN A 146 -6.14 8.39 11.31
N PHE A 147 -6.37 7.09 11.08
CA PHE A 147 -6.09 6.05 12.08
C PHE A 147 -4.67 6.15 12.64
N GLN A 148 -3.67 6.34 11.79
CA GLN A 148 -2.30 6.50 12.26
C GLN A 148 -2.12 7.78 13.07
N TYR A 149 -2.72 8.88 12.64
CA TYR A 149 -2.64 10.15 13.35
C TYR A 149 -3.23 10.04 14.76
N ASP A 150 -4.40 9.41 14.91
CA ASP A 150 -5.12 9.32 16.18
C ASP A 150 -4.59 8.21 17.10
N GLN A 151 -4.24 7.05 16.53
CA GLN A 151 -3.97 5.84 17.33
C GLN A 151 -2.48 5.48 17.44
N VAL A 152 -1.65 5.97 16.53
CA VAL A 152 -0.25 5.54 16.40
C VAL A 152 0.71 6.63 16.81
N ILE A 153 0.38 7.89 16.55
CA ILE A 153 1.20 9.06 16.84
C ILE A 153 0.86 9.60 18.23
N THR A 154 1.89 9.91 19.03
CA THR A 154 1.69 10.54 20.34
C THR A 154 1.27 12.00 20.19
N ASN A 155 0.55 12.55 21.18
CA ASN A 155 0.06 13.93 21.16
C ASN A 155 1.17 14.97 20.90
N ASP A 156 2.38 14.75 21.43
CA ASP A 156 3.52 15.66 21.22
C ASP A 156 4.01 15.64 19.75
N LEU A 157 3.94 14.48 19.09
CA LEU A 157 4.33 14.34 17.69
C LEU A 157 3.23 14.81 16.73
N GLN A 158 1.97 14.80 17.15
CA GLN A 158 0.85 15.28 16.32
C GLN A 158 1.04 16.72 15.83
N LYS A 159 1.63 17.58 16.66
CA LYS A 159 1.91 19.00 16.33
C LYS A 159 2.78 19.19 15.07
N LYS A 160 3.55 18.19 14.69
CA LYS A 160 4.40 18.19 13.49
C LYS A 160 4.09 17.04 12.54
N THR A 161 2.90 16.49 12.63
CA THR A 161 2.43 15.38 11.79
C THR A 161 1.28 15.83 10.90
N THR A 162 1.37 15.53 9.62
CA THR A 162 0.34 15.79 8.63
C THR A 162 -0.17 14.46 8.08
N VAL A 163 -1.49 14.34 7.94
CA VAL A 163 -2.11 13.21 7.23
C VAL A 163 -2.06 13.49 5.74
N ILE A 164 -1.43 12.60 4.98
CA ILE A 164 -1.40 12.67 3.51
C ILE A 164 -1.65 11.26 3.00
N HIS A 165 -2.84 11.04 2.48
CA HIS A 165 -3.21 9.77 1.90
C HIS A 165 -2.40 9.47 0.64
N ASN A 166 -2.11 8.19 0.39
CA ASN A 166 -1.39 7.74 -0.79
C ASN A 166 -2.16 8.05 -2.08
N GLY A 167 -1.48 8.54 -3.11
CA GLY A 167 -2.09 8.77 -4.42
C GLY A 167 -2.05 7.54 -5.32
N ILE A 168 -2.95 7.51 -6.30
CA ILE A 168 -3.05 6.49 -7.35
C ILE A 168 -2.89 7.16 -8.72
N ASP A 169 -2.22 6.47 -9.62
CA ASP A 169 -2.15 6.86 -11.04
C ASP A 169 -3.50 6.58 -11.71
N LEU A 170 -4.32 7.62 -11.84
CA LEU A 170 -5.66 7.52 -12.42
C LEU A 170 -5.64 7.43 -13.95
N GLU A 171 -4.51 7.73 -14.61
CA GLU A 171 -4.34 7.49 -16.03
C GLU A 171 -4.05 6.01 -16.30
N TYR A 172 -3.36 5.36 -15.38
CA TYR A 172 -3.09 3.93 -15.44
C TYR A 172 -4.27 3.10 -14.92
N PHE A 173 -4.81 3.44 -13.73
CA PHE A 173 -5.97 2.76 -13.14
C PHE A 173 -7.26 3.52 -13.47
N HIS A 174 -7.97 3.08 -14.50
CA HIS A 174 -9.26 3.61 -14.95
C HIS A 174 -10.20 2.48 -15.34
N PRO A 175 -11.51 2.70 -15.39
CA PRO A 175 -12.47 1.68 -15.83
C PRO A 175 -12.12 1.10 -17.21
N ARG A 176 -12.23 -0.21 -17.34
CA ARG A 176 -11.94 -0.99 -18.55
C ARG A 176 -13.04 -2.01 -18.78
N GLU A 177 -13.16 -2.47 -20.02
CA GLU A 177 -13.97 -3.62 -20.38
C GLU A 177 -13.42 -4.89 -19.69
N LYS A 178 -14.32 -5.84 -19.42
CA LYS A 178 -13.96 -7.13 -18.82
C LYS A 178 -13.04 -7.91 -19.75
N SER A 179 -11.98 -8.49 -19.20
CA SER A 179 -11.07 -9.35 -19.94
C SER A 179 -11.75 -10.69 -20.24
N GLU A 180 -12.29 -10.85 -21.44
CA GLU A 180 -12.86 -12.14 -21.89
C GLU A 180 -11.83 -13.27 -21.83
N ALA A 181 -10.55 -12.98 -22.05
CA ALA A 181 -9.48 -13.97 -21.96
C ALA A 181 -9.39 -14.55 -20.54
N MET A 182 -9.41 -13.67 -19.52
CA MET A 182 -9.40 -14.14 -18.13
C MET A 182 -10.69 -14.85 -17.74
N MET A 183 -11.85 -14.35 -18.19
CA MET A 183 -13.13 -15.02 -17.92
C MET A 183 -13.11 -16.45 -18.47
N ARG A 184 -12.65 -16.63 -19.73
CA ARG A 184 -12.50 -17.97 -20.32
C ARG A 184 -11.46 -18.82 -19.60
N GLN A 185 -10.30 -18.27 -19.27
CA GLN A 185 -9.21 -18.99 -18.59
C GLN A 185 -9.67 -19.57 -17.26
N PHE A 186 -10.47 -18.83 -16.51
CA PHE A 186 -10.93 -19.23 -15.18
C PHE A 186 -12.36 -19.75 -15.14
N ASN A 187 -12.96 -20.05 -16.31
CA ASN A 187 -14.33 -20.55 -16.45
C ASN A 187 -15.35 -19.70 -15.68
N ILE A 188 -15.21 -18.36 -15.74
CA ILE A 188 -16.13 -17.40 -15.13
C ILE A 188 -17.24 -17.08 -16.12
N GLN A 189 -18.49 -17.23 -15.67
CA GLN A 189 -19.68 -16.97 -16.48
C GLN A 189 -20.23 -15.55 -16.25
N ASP A 190 -21.02 -15.07 -17.20
CA ASP A 190 -21.68 -13.75 -17.05
C ASP A 190 -22.68 -13.70 -15.90
N THR A 191 -23.15 -14.84 -15.42
CA THR A 191 -24.05 -14.98 -14.28
C THR A 191 -23.35 -14.98 -12.94
N ASP A 192 -22.02 -15.15 -12.92
CA ASP A 192 -21.24 -15.20 -11.69
C ASP A 192 -21.08 -13.81 -11.05
N ILE A 193 -20.95 -13.78 -9.74
CA ILE A 193 -20.55 -12.60 -8.98
C ILE A 193 -19.08 -12.75 -8.62
N VAL A 194 -18.23 -11.89 -9.19
CA VAL A 194 -16.79 -12.03 -9.14
C VAL A 194 -16.19 -11.07 -8.10
N PHE A 195 -15.62 -11.63 -7.06
CA PHE A 195 -14.84 -10.93 -6.05
C PHE A 195 -13.36 -10.99 -6.41
N VAL A 196 -12.68 -9.84 -6.47
CA VAL A 196 -11.24 -9.79 -6.79
C VAL A 196 -10.46 -9.10 -5.69
N SER A 197 -9.30 -9.66 -5.33
CA SER A 197 -8.32 -9.00 -4.48
C SER A 197 -6.95 -8.98 -5.12
N VAL A 198 -6.37 -7.78 -5.23
CA VAL A 198 -4.99 -7.55 -5.66
C VAL A 198 -4.06 -7.21 -4.48
N ALA A 199 -4.53 -7.40 -3.25
CA ALA A 199 -3.77 -7.12 -2.02
C ALA A 199 -2.74 -8.21 -1.67
N GLY A 200 -2.67 -9.28 -2.46
CA GLY A 200 -1.84 -10.46 -2.23
C GLY A 200 -2.55 -11.57 -1.46
N THR A 201 -1.91 -12.74 -1.40
CA THR A 201 -2.50 -14.01 -0.95
C THR A 201 -2.10 -14.44 0.47
N ALA A 202 -1.28 -13.63 1.18
CA ALA A 202 -0.89 -13.94 2.54
C ALA A 202 -2.11 -13.97 3.48
N LEU A 203 -2.16 -14.90 4.43
CA LEU A 203 -3.32 -15.12 5.31
C LEU A 203 -3.73 -13.87 6.11
N HIS A 204 -2.78 -12.99 6.47
CA HIS A 204 -3.13 -11.74 7.14
C HIS A 204 -3.92 -10.76 6.26
N LYS A 205 -4.10 -11.05 4.96
CA LYS A 205 -4.97 -10.31 4.04
C LYS A 205 -6.45 -10.69 4.17
N GLY A 206 -6.77 -11.72 4.97
CA GLY A 206 -8.12 -12.02 5.43
C GLY A 206 -9.07 -12.61 4.40
N TRP A 207 -8.60 -12.95 3.20
CA TRP A 207 -9.42 -13.52 2.13
C TRP A 207 -10.14 -14.81 2.53
N GLN A 208 -9.57 -15.59 3.47
CA GLN A 208 -10.16 -16.82 3.99
C GLN A 208 -11.53 -16.60 4.64
N PHE A 209 -11.80 -15.41 5.21
CA PHE A 209 -13.11 -15.10 5.80
C PHE A 209 -14.20 -14.91 4.74
N LEU A 210 -13.84 -14.42 3.54
CA LEU A 210 -14.77 -14.39 2.41
C LEU A 210 -15.05 -15.82 1.90
N VAL A 211 -14.02 -16.65 1.81
CA VAL A 211 -14.17 -18.07 1.41
C VAL A 211 -15.06 -18.82 2.40
N GLU A 212 -14.82 -18.67 3.71
CA GLU A 212 -15.65 -19.26 4.77
C GLU A 212 -17.10 -18.74 4.69
N ALA A 213 -17.29 -17.44 4.48
CA ALA A 213 -18.64 -16.86 4.35
C ALA A 213 -19.40 -17.43 3.14
N ALA A 214 -18.71 -17.59 2.01
CA ALA A 214 -19.29 -18.13 0.80
C ALA A 214 -19.63 -19.61 0.93
N SER A 215 -18.81 -20.41 1.63
CA SER A 215 -19.10 -21.83 1.87
C SER A 215 -20.36 -22.09 2.69
N ASN A 216 -20.80 -21.10 3.48
CA ASN A 216 -22.02 -21.18 4.29
C ASN A 216 -23.28 -20.66 3.57
N LEU A 217 -23.22 -20.39 2.26
CA LEU A 217 -24.38 -20.05 1.44
C LEU A 217 -25.10 -21.32 0.95
N ASP A 218 -26.35 -21.14 0.49
CA ASP A 218 -27.02 -22.21 -0.26
C ASP A 218 -26.27 -22.52 -1.57
N ASP A 219 -26.49 -23.71 -2.11
CA ASP A 219 -25.74 -24.23 -3.26
C ASP A 219 -25.93 -23.37 -4.52
N GLU A 220 -27.12 -22.79 -4.72
CA GLU A 220 -27.42 -21.95 -5.87
C GLU A 220 -26.57 -20.66 -5.84
N LEU A 221 -26.58 -19.95 -4.72
CA LEU A 221 -25.82 -18.72 -4.57
C LEU A 221 -24.31 -19.01 -4.50
N ARG A 222 -23.91 -20.05 -3.77
CA ARG A 222 -22.51 -20.47 -3.65
C ARG A 222 -21.87 -20.74 -5.02
N SER A 223 -22.54 -21.49 -5.88
CA SER A 223 -22.02 -21.86 -7.20
C SER A 223 -21.69 -20.66 -8.09
N ARG A 224 -22.40 -19.54 -7.88
CA ARG A 224 -22.24 -18.29 -8.63
C ARG A 224 -21.17 -17.34 -8.06
N ILE A 225 -20.64 -17.60 -6.86
CA ILE A 225 -19.58 -16.77 -6.29
C ILE A 225 -18.23 -17.23 -6.84
N LYS A 226 -17.44 -16.30 -7.40
CA LYS A 226 -16.03 -16.52 -7.77
C LYS A 226 -15.14 -15.59 -7.00
N ILE A 227 -14.09 -16.12 -6.38
CA ILE A 227 -13.14 -15.40 -5.53
C ILE A 227 -11.76 -15.46 -6.19
N VAL A 228 -11.35 -14.39 -6.83
CA VAL A 228 -10.09 -14.29 -7.58
C VAL A 228 -9.05 -13.58 -6.74
N LEU A 229 -7.95 -14.25 -6.45
CA LEU A 229 -6.84 -13.79 -5.65
C LEU A 229 -5.61 -13.62 -6.53
N VAL A 230 -5.18 -12.36 -6.72
CA VAL A 230 -3.99 -12.07 -7.52
C VAL A 230 -2.73 -12.32 -6.68
N GLY A 231 -1.98 -13.31 -7.09
CA GLY A 231 -0.77 -13.79 -6.42
C GLY A 231 -0.68 -15.31 -6.42
N ASN A 232 0.47 -15.80 -6.02
CA ASN A 232 0.68 -17.26 -5.93
C ASN A 232 -0.21 -17.86 -4.84
N SER A 233 -0.71 -19.07 -5.07
CA SER A 233 -1.34 -19.86 -4.02
C SER A 233 -0.40 -19.97 -2.83
N PRO A 234 -0.90 -19.84 -1.59
CA PRO A 234 -0.09 -20.13 -0.42
C PRO A 234 0.50 -21.56 -0.55
N THR A 235 1.81 -21.66 -0.37
CA THR A 235 2.53 -22.97 -0.48
C THR A 235 2.18 -23.95 0.64
N ASN A 236 1.30 -23.56 1.53
CA ASN A 236 0.86 -24.37 2.65
C ASN A 236 -0.28 -25.31 2.22
N LYS A 237 0.01 -26.61 2.15
CA LYS A 237 -0.99 -27.67 1.87
C LYS A 237 -2.24 -27.58 2.77
N VAL A 238 -2.11 -27.01 3.98
CA VAL A 238 -3.24 -26.80 4.90
C VAL A 238 -4.29 -25.86 4.30
N VAL A 239 -3.89 -24.84 3.54
CA VAL A 239 -4.82 -23.91 2.89
C VAL A 239 -5.60 -24.61 1.78
N GLU A 240 -4.92 -25.39 0.95
CA GLU A 240 -5.54 -26.17 -0.12
C GLU A 240 -6.50 -27.23 0.46
N GLN A 241 -6.06 -27.95 1.49
CA GLN A 241 -6.88 -28.91 2.21
C GLN A 241 -8.12 -28.24 2.83
N TYR A 242 -7.96 -27.05 3.43
CA TYR A 242 -9.09 -26.32 4.00
C TYR A 242 -10.11 -25.91 2.93
N ILE A 243 -9.68 -25.37 1.80
CA ILE A 243 -10.57 -25.01 0.68
C ILE A 243 -11.35 -26.23 0.18
N ASN A 244 -10.68 -27.37 0.04
CA ASN A 244 -11.32 -28.63 -0.37
C ASN A 244 -12.31 -29.17 0.68
N GLN A 245 -11.97 -29.08 1.97
CA GLN A 245 -12.83 -29.53 3.08
C GLN A 245 -14.16 -28.76 3.16
N ILE A 246 -14.16 -27.49 2.76
CA ILE A 246 -15.35 -26.63 2.76
C ILE A 246 -15.99 -26.52 1.37
N ASP A 247 -15.60 -27.35 0.43
CA ASP A 247 -16.16 -27.48 -0.93
C ASP A 247 -16.13 -26.16 -1.71
N MET A 248 -14.98 -25.44 -1.69
CA MET A 248 -14.79 -24.16 -2.35
C MET A 248 -13.71 -24.17 -3.44
N GLN A 249 -13.20 -25.34 -3.85
CA GLN A 249 -12.13 -25.47 -4.83
C GLN A 249 -12.48 -24.92 -6.21
N ASP A 250 -13.76 -24.95 -6.61
CA ASP A 250 -14.25 -24.42 -7.88
C ASP A 250 -14.60 -22.94 -7.83
N ASN A 251 -14.57 -22.35 -6.63
CA ASN A 251 -14.92 -20.96 -6.39
C ASN A 251 -13.70 -20.07 -6.17
N VAL A 252 -12.58 -20.63 -5.66
CA VAL A 252 -11.36 -19.89 -5.29
C VAL A 252 -10.30 -20.04 -6.36
N ILE A 253 -9.88 -18.93 -6.94
CA ILE A 253 -8.95 -18.87 -8.06
C ILE A 253 -7.71 -18.09 -7.62
N PHE A 254 -6.53 -18.71 -7.67
CA PHE A 254 -5.24 -18.05 -7.53
C PHE A 254 -4.64 -17.83 -8.92
N THR A 255 -4.47 -16.57 -9.32
CA THR A 255 -4.00 -16.25 -10.69
C THR A 255 -2.51 -16.50 -10.90
N GLY A 256 -1.74 -16.68 -9.81
CA GLY A 256 -0.29 -16.50 -9.85
C GLY A 256 0.09 -15.01 -9.82
N PHE A 257 1.40 -14.75 -9.92
CA PHE A 257 1.90 -13.38 -10.00
C PHE A 257 1.51 -12.77 -11.35
N MET A 258 1.00 -11.53 -11.29
CA MET A 258 0.65 -10.76 -12.48
C MET A 258 1.43 -9.43 -12.48
N ASP A 259 2.03 -9.09 -13.62
CA ASP A 259 2.69 -7.78 -13.79
C ASP A 259 1.66 -6.66 -13.96
N ASP A 260 0.54 -6.93 -14.63
CA ASP A 260 -0.60 -6.00 -14.77
C ASP A 260 -1.85 -6.58 -14.08
N VAL A 261 -2.12 -6.05 -12.90
CA VAL A 261 -3.29 -6.47 -12.11
C VAL A 261 -4.63 -5.95 -12.66
N ARG A 262 -4.58 -4.97 -13.59
CA ARG A 262 -5.79 -4.34 -14.16
C ARG A 262 -6.67 -5.34 -14.92
N GLU A 263 -6.08 -6.38 -15.50
CA GLU A 263 -6.84 -7.42 -16.15
C GLU A 263 -7.71 -8.19 -15.16
N ALA A 264 -7.13 -8.56 -14.00
CA ALA A 264 -7.89 -9.22 -12.94
C ALA A 264 -8.97 -8.28 -12.36
N VAL A 265 -8.63 -7.02 -12.14
CA VAL A 265 -9.61 -6.03 -11.64
C VAL A 265 -10.73 -5.80 -12.67
N SER A 266 -10.45 -5.91 -13.97
CA SER A 266 -11.47 -5.69 -15.01
C SER A 266 -12.63 -6.68 -14.97
N ILE A 267 -12.40 -7.92 -14.52
CA ILE A 267 -13.46 -8.93 -14.40
C ILE A 267 -14.22 -8.87 -13.08
N ALA A 268 -13.77 -8.04 -12.12
CA ALA A 268 -14.41 -7.91 -10.83
C ALA A 268 -15.80 -7.26 -10.94
N ASP A 269 -16.75 -7.78 -10.21
CA ASP A 269 -17.97 -7.06 -9.84
C ASP A 269 -17.72 -6.30 -8.54
N ILE A 270 -16.94 -6.87 -7.61
CA ILE A 270 -16.58 -6.29 -6.32
C ILE A 270 -15.09 -6.53 -6.04
N GLY A 271 -14.37 -5.48 -5.68
CA GLY A 271 -13.05 -5.61 -5.09
C GLY A 271 -13.14 -5.99 -3.61
N PHE A 272 -12.10 -6.59 -3.03
CA PHE A 272 -12.08 -6.76 -1.58
C PHE A 272 -10.69 -6.68 -0.97
N VAL A 273 -10.61 -6.14 0.27
CA VAL A 273 -9.43 -6.11 1.13
C VAL A 273 -9.88 -6.35 2.57
N LEU A 274 -9.76 -7.57 3.04
CA LEU A 274 -10.24 -8.00 4.36
C LEU A 274 -9.12 -8.17 5.38
N SER A 275 -8.05 -7.38 5.25
CA SER A 275 -6.85 -7.49 6.08
C SER A 275 -7.15 -7.49 7.57
N ILE A 276 -6.40 -8.35 8.30
CA ILE A 276 -6.45 -8.48 9.77
C ILE A 276 -5.10 -8.16 10.42
N GLY A 277 -4.16 -7.66 9.64
CA GLY A 277 -2.81 -7.28 10.06
C GLY A 277 -2.03 -6.65 8.92
N VAL A 278 -0.99 -5.90 9.28
CA VAL A 278 0.00 -5.31 8.34
C VAL A 278 -0.64 -4.51 7.19
N GLU A 279 -1.57 -3.64 7.51
CA GLU A 279 -2.21 -2.74 6.55
C GLU A 279 -2.32 -1.34 7.15
N THR A 280 -2.38 -0.31 6.31
CA THR A 280 -2.66 1.07 6.74
C THR A 280 -3.80 1.67 5.95
N ILE A 281 -3.63 1.95 4.66
CA ILE A 281 -4.68 2.53 3.83
C ILE A 281 -4.94 1.77 2.51
N SER A 282 -4.12 0.81 2.15
CA SER A 282 -4.22 -0.06 0.97
C SER A 282 -4.23 0.63 -0.42
N PHE A 283 -3.14 0.49 -1.14
CA PHE A 283 -3.11 0.82 -2.57
C PHE A 283 -4.10 -0.05 -3.36
N ALA A 284 -4.16 -1.35 -3.08
CA ALA A 284 -5.04 -2.28 -3.77
C ALA A 284 -6.53 -1.86 -3.70
N CYS A 285 -6.99 -1.37 -2.55
CA CYS A 285 -8.35 -0.83 -2.41
C CYS A 285 -8.58 0.35 -3.36
N ARG A 286 -7.67 1.32 -3.36
CA ARG A 286 -7.76 2.52 -4.20
C ARG A 286 -7.62 2.24 -5.69
N GLU A 287 -6.75 1.30 -6.07
CA GLU A 287 -6.59 0.82 -7.44
C GLU A 287 -7.88 0.20 -7.99
N MET A 288 -8.54 -0.65 -7.20
CA MET A 288 -9.82 -1.25 -7.57
C MET A 288 -10.93 -0.20 -7.68
N MET A 289 -11.02 0.75 -6.73
CA MET A 289 -12.00 1.85 -6.79
C MET A 289 -11.76 2.77 -7.98
N ALA A 290 -10.49 3.07 -8.33
CA ALA A 290 -10.15 3.86 -9.50
C ALA A 290 -10.60 3.20 -10.81
N MET A 291 -10.61 1.87 -10.84
CA MET A 291 -11.16 1.09 -11.95
C MET A 291 -12.70 0.91 -11.88
N GLY A 292 -13.38 1.66 -11.01
CA GLY A 292 -14.83 1.62 -10.87
C GLY A 292 -15.35 0.34 -10.20
N ARG A 293 -14.56 -0.29 -9.33
CA ARG A 293 -15.02 -1.45 -8.56
C ARG A 293 -15.33 -1.03 -7.13
N PRO A 294 -16.57 -1.19 -6.65
CA PRO A 294 -16.87 -1.00 -5.22
C PRO A 294 -16.10 -2.04 -4.42
N VAL A 295 -15.66 -1.69 -3.21
CA VAL A 295 -14.76 -2.55 -2.46
C VAL A 295 -15.35 -2.94 -1.10
N LEU A 296 -15.30 -4.24 -0.78
CA LEU A 296 -15.58 -4.78 0.54
C LEU A 296 -14.29 -4.74 1.38
N VAL A 297 -14.28 -3.98 2.46
CA VAL A 297 -13.11 -3.87 3.35
C VAL A 297 -13.42 -4.30 4.77
N SER A 298 -12.40 -4.77 5.50
CA SER A 298 -12.49 -4.90 6.96
C SER A 298 -12.29 -3.54 7.63
N ASP A 299 -12.77 -3.38 8.85
CA ASP A 299 -12.56 -2.21 9.72
C ASP A 299 -11.14 -2.14 10.32
N TYR A 300 -10.17 -2.82 9.70
CA TYR A 300 -8.78 -2.84 10.16
C TYR A 300 -8.03 -1.56 9.82
N ALA A 301 -7.45 -0.92 10.83
CA ALA A 301 -6.61 0.28 10.69
C ALA A 301 -7.29 1.38 9.84
N GLY A 302 -6.61 1.94 8.84
CA GLY A 302 -7.15 2.97 7.96
C GLY A 302 -7.89 2.44 6.72
N LEU A 303 -8.20 1.14 6.62
CA LEU A 303 -8.89 0.59 5.45
C LEU A 303 -10.25 1.24 5.24
N SER A 304 -11.00 1.42 6.32
CA SER A 304 -12.33 2.06 6.27
C SER A 304 -12.31 3.51 5.79
N GLU A 305 -11.17 4.21 5.87
CA GLU A 305 -11.03 5.57 5.37
C GLU A 305 -11.13 5.68 3.83
N ASN A 306 -11.01 4.57 3.11
CA ASN A 306 -11.18 4.56 1.65
C ASN A 306 -12.65 4.54 1.22
N ILE A 307 -13.57 4.13 2.10
CA ILE A 307 -14.94 3.74 1.76
C ILE A 307 -15.95 4.64 2.46
N ASP A 308 -16.90 5.16 1.71
CA ASP A 308 -18.16 5.68 2.24
C ASP A 308 -19.15 4.51 2.28
N ASN A 309 -19.32 3.94 3.48
CA ASN A 309 -20.05 2.69 3.68
C ASN A 309 -21.45 2.73 3.07
N ASN A 310 -21.82 1.72 2.30
CA ASN A 310 -23.06 1.61 1.53
C ASN A 310 -23.25 2.70 0.44
N GLN A 311 -22.16 3.34 -0.03
CA GLN A 311 -22.20 4.28 -1.15
C GLN A 311 -21.24 3.88 -2.27
N ASP A 312 -19.98 3.58 -1.92
CA ASP A 312 -18.93 3.22 -2.86
C ASP A 312 -18.24 1.89 -2.50
N GLY A 313 -18.73 1.23 -1.46
CA GLY A 313 -18.25 -0.05 -0.95
C GLY A 313 -18.89 -0.40 0.39
N TRP A 314 -18.33 -1.40 1.06
CA TRP A 314 -18.86 -1.91 2.33
C TRP A 314 -17.76 -2.15 3.34
N ILE A 315 -18.08 -1.92 4.60
CA ILE A 315 -17.20 -2.13 5.74
C ILE A 315 -17.78 -3.26 6.60
N VAL A 316 -16.95 -4.25 6.91
CA VAL A 316 -17.30 -5.36 7.80
C VAL A 316 -16.30 -5.45 8.96
N GLU A 317 -16.71 -6.03 10.06
CA GLU A 317 -15.80 -6.30 11.17
C GLU A 317 -14.72 -7.30 10.77
N GLN A 318 -13.52 -7.09 11.32
CA GLN A 318 -12.41 -8.02 11.10
C GLN A 318 -12.78 -9.44 11.51
N LYS A 319 -12.37 -10.42 10.70
CA LYS A 319 -12.57 -11.85 10.96
C LYS A 319 -14.04 -12.27 11.07
N SER A 320 -14.97 -11.48 10.57
CA SER A 320 -16.41 -11.75 10.70
C SER A 320 -16.97 -12.39 9.43
N ALA A 321 -16.75 -13.71 9.26
CA ALA A 321 -17.37 -14.49 8.18
C ALA A 321 -18.91 -14.34 8.20
N SER A 322 -19.52 -14.23 9.39
CA SER A 322 -20.98 -14.08 9.52
C SER A 322 -21.51 -12.75 8.95
N GLN A 323 -20.79 -11.63 9.12
CA GLN A 323 -21.21 -10.36 8.49
C GLN A 323 -21.00 -10.41 6.98
N ILE A 324 -19.92 -11.02 6.53
CA ILE A 324 -19.67 -11.21 5.10
C ILE A 324 -20.75 -12.10 4.48
N GLN A 325 -21.16 -13.19 5.15
CA GLN A 325 -22.25 -14.06 4.69
C GLN A 325 -23.57 -13.27 4.53
N LYS A 326 -23.93 -12.45 5.54
CA LYS A 326 -25.14 -11.60 5.45
C LYS A 326 -25.05 -10.58 4.30
N PHE A 327 -23.87 -10.08 4.00
CA PHE A 327 -23.62 -9.21 2.86
C PHE A 327 -23.81 -9.97 1.54
N LEU A 328 -23.23 -11.18 1.40
CA LEU A 328 -23.35 -12.01 0.21
C LEU A 328 -24.81 -12.39 -0.09
N GLN A 329 -25.62 -12.66 0.95
CA GLN A 329 -27.06 -13.00 0.81
C GLN A 329 -27.92 -11.83 0.31
N LYS A 330 -27.45 -10.58 0.51
CA LYS A 330 -28.22 -9.38 0.18
C LYS A 330 -27.81 -8.71 -1.13
N ILE A 331 -26.60 -9.03 -1.61
CA ILE A 331 -26.06 -8.33 -2.75
C ILE A 331 -26.79 -8.68 -4.04
N LYS A 332 -27.16 -7.66 -4.80
CA LYS A 332 -27.77 -7.80 -6.12
C LYS A 332 -26.88 -7.12 -7.15
N ARG A 333 -26.68 -7.75 -8.28
CA ARG A 333 -25.81 -7.25 -9.35
C ARG A 333 -26.28 -5.90 -9.92
N LEU A 334 -27.58 -5.66 -9.94
CA LEU A 334 -28.18 -4.40 -10.43
C LEU A 334 -27.76 -3.19 -9.57
N ASP A 335 -27.61 -3.39 -8.27
CA ASP A 335 -27.23 -2.31 -7.34
C ASP A 335 -25.75 -1.90 -7.52
N LEU A 336 -24.91 -2.77 -8.08
CA LEU A 336 -23.46 -2.53 -8.23
C LEU A 336 -23.12 -1.40 -9.18
N ILE A 337 -24.00 -1.02 -10.13
CA ILE A 337 -23.76 0.05 -11.09
C ILE A 337 -23.60 1.40 -10.38
N GLU A 338 -24.48 1.69 -9.43
CA GLU A 338 -24.44 2.94 -8.66
C GLU A 338 -23.18 2.98 -7.77
N PHE A 339 -22.86 1.87 -7.09
CA PHE A 339 -21.65 1.75 -6.29
C PHE A 339 -20.38 1.91 -7.14
N SER A 340 -20.34 1.32 -8.33
CA SER A 340 -19.22 1.45 -9.27
C SER A 340 -18.99 2.89 -9.70
N ASN A 341 -20.05 3.62 -10.03
CA ASN A 341 -19.98 5.02 -10.40
C ASN A 341 -19.50 5.87 -9.21
N SER A 342 -19.98 5.59 -8.01
CA SER A 342 -19.59 6.29 -6.78
C SER A 342 -18.12 6.05 -6.44
N ALA A 343 -17.65 4.80 -6.51
CA ALA A 343 -16.25 4.43 -6.28
C ALA A 343 -15.31 5.14 -7.27
N ASN A 344 -15.63 5.16 -8.56
CA ASN A 344 -14.84 5.85 -9.57
C ASN A 344 -14.85 7.38 -9.36
N LYS A 345 -16.01 7.96 -9.03
CA LYS A 345 -16.13 9.39 -8.72
C LYS A 345 -15.25 9.80 -7.54
N LYS A 346 -15.34 9.07 -6.42
CA LYS A 346 -14.50 9.31 -5.23
C LYS A 346 -13.01 9.20 -5.56
N SER A 347 -12.63 8.18 -6.32
CA SER A 347 -11.24 8.00 -6.73
C SER A 347 -10.68 9.20 -7.50
N LYS A 348 -11.47 9.74 -8.43
CA LYS A 348 -11.09 10.93 -9.21
C LYS A 348 -10.96 12.18 -8.34
N GLN A 349 -11.79 12.31 -7.31
CA GLN A 349 -11.81 13.48 -6.43
C GLN A 349 -10.69 13.43 -5.38
N GLU A 350 -10.38 12.24 -4.82
CA GLU A 350 -9.58 12.14 -3.60
C GLU A 350 -8.25 11.38 -3.79
N PHE A 351 -8.16 10.43 -4.76
CA PHE A 351 -7.03 9.50 -4.82
C PHE A 351 -5.97 9.86 -5.86
N GLY A 352 -6.13 10.94 -6.62
CA GLY A 352 -5.22 11.31 -7.68
C GLY A 352 -3.80 11.65 -7.20
N LEU A 353 -2.79 11.28 -7.99
CA LEU A 353 -1.37 11.57 -7.71
C LEU A 353 -1.11 13.05 -7.51
N GLY A 354 -1.79 13.93 -8.24
CA GLY A 354 -1.59 15.38 -8.14
C GLY A 354 -1.84 15.90 -6.72
N CYS A 355 -2.94 15.47 -6.08
CA CYS A 355 -3.27 15.84 -4.70
C CYS A 355 -2.19 15.33 -3.71
N PHE A 356 -1.81 14.06 -3.82
CA PHE A 356 -0.78 13.42 -3.00
C PHE A 356 0.57 14.15 -3.09
N ILE A 357 1.05 14.40 -4.32
CA ILE A 357 2.34 15.05 -4.58
C ILE A 357 2.33 16.49 -4.07
N ASN A 358 1.29 17.26 -4.40
CA ASN A 358 1.19 18.67 -4.00
C ASN A 358 1.13 18.83 -2.48
N ASN A 359 0.36 17.98 -1.78
CA ASN A 359 0.29 18.02 -0.32
C ASN A 359 1.61 17.60 0.31
N THR A 360 2.34 16.66 -0.27
CA THR A 360 3.67 16.27 0.21
C THR A 360 4.67 17.41 0.01
N ILE A 361 4.63 18.12 -1.12
CA ILE A 361 5.50 19.28 -1.39
C ILE A 361 5.24 20.43 -0.39
N LYS A 362 3.98 20.65 0.01
CA LYS A 362 3.66 21.65 1.05
C LYS A 362 4.37 21.38 2.39
N VAL A 363 4.60 20.11 2.73
CA VAL A 363 5.37 19.74 3.94
C VAL A 363 6.86 20.06 3.78
N TYR A 364 7.37 20.13 2.56
CA TYR A 364 8.76 20.48 2.28
C TYR A 364 9.03 21.99 2.36
N LEU A 365 8.04 22.81 2.13
CA LEU A 365 8.12 24.28 2.24
C LEU A 365 8.03 24.72 3.69
#